data_d1587cc1df91a2496bed40b3614b415a
#
_entry.id   d1587cc1df91a2496bed40b3614b415a
#
_cell.length_a   1.000
_cell.length_b   1.000
_cell.length_c   1.000
_cell.angle_alpha   90.00
_cell.angle_beta   90.00
_cell.angle_gamma   90.00
#
_symmetry.space_group_name_H-M   'P 1'
#
loop_
_entity.id
_entity.type
_entity.pdbx_description
1 polymer ?
#
loop_
_entity_poly.entity_id
_entity_poly.type
_entity_poly.pdbx_seq_one_letter_code
_entity_poly.pdbx_strand_id
1 'polypeptide(L)'
;MKTPAIDRPVLPAEYPTAGEAVAAWAVTEPRFRAMLDAGIPVARALNRHGRRLLQENRLDEAVEGFRLATLVAPNDPDCWINYGVLLDRTNALPEAIVAIERSLTLASQKPDTWLVLGMLRAKRGLVEAAEAAYMKVLDLDRNSAIAWQCLGLLNEGIRHYQEAIDCFQTCIQRGGASAPLWANLGKLLQQRSRMAESCHAYGESVRLDGDNPRFRDLLRQACFLREVFEGRPIEPALAAYRESALARVPTEHDLVELSYRTFNTLAGFGHVEAASRLGRKHLELWPDSPSMKYLLEAVHGTSGVDRSPPSFIAEHFDAFAEGFDAQLVGMLGYDLPEKLCAAVQAATPPGRRYDALDAGCGTGLCAARLVPLVRTLVGVDLSPKMLIQAAKRDIYDELVCADLMAFLDRGEGRFDLVVAADVMIYFGNLAPFFAAAARALRPGGLLAFSTEFAPEGNYQLRPSGRFAHSVAYVRGLAGTAFEEQACLSTTLRWEATARVPGQIFVFRRRK
;
A
#
# COMPACT_ATOMS: atom_id res chain seq x y z
N MET A 1 35.36 -0.66 11.18
CA MET A 1 34.56 -1.80 10.69
C MET A 1 35.17 -2.26 9.37
N LYS A 2 35.59 -3.52 9.26
CA LYS A 2 36.17 -4.07 8.03
C LYS A 2 35.07 -4.15 6.99
N THR A 3 35.22 -3.50 5.83
CA THR A 3 34.39 -3.66 4.64
C THR A 3 34.36 -5.16 4.28
N PRO A 4 33.17 -5.77 4.08
CA PRO A 4 33.14 -7.16 3.60
C PRO A 4 33.80 -7.20 2.21
N ALA A 5 34.65 -8.20 2.03
CA ALA A 5 35.27 -8.49 0.74
C ALA A 5 34.15 -8.69 -0.30
N ILE A 6 34.10 -7.83 -1.32
CA ILE A 6 33.17 -7.97 -2.43
C ILE A 6 33.64 -9.20 -3.21
N ASP A 7 32.88 -10.30 -3.10
CA ASP A 7 33.09 -11.47 -3.94
C ASP A 7 33.10 -11.03 -5.42
N ARG A 8 34.10 -11.49 -6.14
CA ARG A 8 34.19 -11.23 -7.58
C ARG A 8 32.93 -11.79 -8.25
N PRO A 9 32.25 -11.03 -9.12
CA PRO A 9 31.09 -11.53 -9.85
C PRO A 9 31.48 -12.82 -10.56
N VAL A 10 30.74 -13.90 -10.29
CA VAL A 10 30.95 -15.20 -10.91
C VAL A 10 30.57 -15.09 -12.38
N LEU A 11 31.52 -15.36 -13.27
CA LEU A 11 31.26 -15.48 -14.71
C LEU A 11 30.29 -16.66 -14.95
N PRO A 12 29.32 -16.55 -15.88
CA PRO A 12 28.58 -17.70 -16.34
C PRO A 12 29.52 -18.82 -16.81
N ALA A 13 29.17 -20.06 -16.58
CA ALA A 13 29.99 -21.23 -16.89
C ALA A 13 30.40 -21.35 -18.39
N GLU A 14 29.78 -20.54 -19.25
CA GLU A 14 30.00 -20.56 -20.72
C GLU A 14 31.23 -19.78 -21.17
N TYR A 15 31.74 -18.83 -20.35
CA TYR A 15 32.86 -17.95 -20.77
C TYR A 15 33.90 -17.82 -19.65
N PRO A 16 35.04 -18.49 -19.76
CA PRO A 16 36.10 -18.45 -18.74
C PRO A 16 36.78 -17.08 -18.60
N THR A 17 36.76 -16.22 -19.63
CA THR A 17 37.31 -14.86 -19.56
C THR A 17 36.39 -13.82 -20.18
N ALA A 18 36.51 -12.55 -19.73
CA ALA A 18 35.78 -11.43 -20.34
C ALA A 18 36.17 -11.25 -21.83
N GLY A 19 37.40 -11.56 -22.20
CA GLY A 19 37.87 -11.47 -23.57
C GLY A 19 37.19 -12.47 -24.51
N GLU A 20 36.97 -13.68 -24.08
CA GLU A 20 36.26 -14.72 -24.86
C GLU A 20 34.79 -14.38 -25.05
N ALA A 21 34.12 -13.87 -24.01
CA ALA A 21 32.74 -13.39 -24.13
C ALA A 21 32.61 -12.20 -25.10
N VAL A 22 33.54 -11.25 -25.08
CA VAL A 22 33.58 -10.13 -26.02
C VAL A 22 33.84 -10.61 -27.46
N ALA A 23 34.72 -11.59 -27.65
CA ALA A 23 34.97 -12.19 -28.94
C ALA A 23 33.75 -12.94 -29.51
N ALA A 24 33.06 -13.71 -28.67
CA ALA A 24 31.82 -14.39 -29.06
C ALA A 24 30.73 -13.39 -29.50
N TRP A 25 30.55 -12.29 -28.77
CA TRP A 25 29.63 -11.22 -29.14
C TRP A 25 30.01 -10.53 -30.44
N ALA A 26 31.32 -10.28 -30.71
CA ALA A 26 31.78 -9.71 -31.97
C ALA A 26 31.47 -10.61 -33.18
N VAL A 27 31.31 -11.92 -32.96
CA VAL A 27 30.91 -12.86 -34.04
C VAL A 27 29.39 -12.79 -34.28
N THR A 28 28.58 -12.73 -33.22
CA THR A 28 27.11 -12.81 -33.32
C THR A 28 26.42 -11.46 -33.55
N GLU A 29 27.09 -10.34 -33.22
CA GLU A 29 26.55 -8.98 -33.29
C GLU A 29 27.35 -8.08 -34.25
N PRO A 30 27.00 -8.03 -35.55
CA PRO A 30 27.79 -7.31 -36.57
C PRO A 30 28.02 -5.83 -36.27
N ARG A 31 27.02 -5.15 -35.65
CA ARG A 31 27.16 -3.73 -35.27
C ARG A 31 28.12 -3.53 -34.11
N PHE A 32 28.17 -4.47 -33.17
CA PHE A 32 29.19 -4.43 -32.12
C PHE A 32 30.59 -4.61 -32.69
N ARG A 33 30.75 -5.59 -33.58
CA ARG A 33 32.01 -5.80 -34.32
C ARG A 33 32.46 -4.55 -35.06
N ALA A 34 31.55 -3.91 -35.81
CA ALA A 34 31.88 -2.68 -36.54
C ALA A 34 32.38 -1.55 -35.62
N MET A 35 31.90 -1.46 -34.37
CA MET A 35 32.42 -0.50 -33.40
C MET A 35 33.85 -0.83 -32.98
N LEU A 36 34.19 -2.10 -32.81
CA LEU A 36 35.56 -2.54 -32.49
C LEU A 36 36.51 -2.30 -33.66
N ASP A 37 36.09 -2.63 -34.88
CA ASP A 37 36.86 -2.41 -36.11
C ASP A 37 37.11 -0.91 -36.35
N ALA A 38 36.20 -0.05 -35.90
CA ALA A 38 36.37 1.41 -35.92
C ALA A 38 37.25 1.95 -34.77
N GLY A 39 37.91 1.09 -34.00
CA GLY A 39 38.83 1.46 -32.93
C GLY A 39 38.17 1.99 -31.65
N ILE A 40 36.85 1.78 -31.46
CA ILE A 40 36.17 2.19 -30.23
C ILE A 40 36.64 1.29 -29.08
N PRO A 41 37.09 1.86 -27.93
CA PRO A 41 37.47 1.07 -26.76
C PRO A 41 36.37 0.05 -26.35
N VAL A 42 36.76 -1.18 -26.05
CA VAL A 42 35.86 -2.32 -25.83
C VAL A 42 34.76 -1.99 -24.81
N ALA A 43 35.12 -1.45 -23.65
CA ALA A 43 34.14 -1.09 -22.63
C ALA A 43 33.10 -0.05 -23.13
N ARG A 44 33.54 0.93 -23.94
CA ARG A 44 32.67 1.93 -24.54
C ARG A 44 31.76 1.33 -25.61
N ALA A 45 32.26 0.40 -26.38
CA ALA A 45 31.50 -0.36 -27.37
C ALA A 45 30.41 -1.22 -26.68
N LEU A 46 30.77 -1.92 -25.61
CA LEU A 46 29.83 -2.70 -24.78
C LEU A 46 28.71 -1.83 -24.16
N ASN A 47 29.07 -0.69 -23.60
CA ASN A 47 28.07 0.27 -23.07
C ASN A 47 27.12 0.79 -24.15
N ARG A 48 27.65 1.14 -25.36
CA ARG A 48 26.81 1.58 -26.49
C ARG A 48 25.90 0.45 -26.99
N HIS A 49 26.43 -0.74 -27.07
CA HIS A 49 25.69 -1.92 -27.51
C HIS A 49 24.62 -2.29 -26.52
N GLY A 50 24.90 -2.33 -25.20
CA GLY A 50 23.95 -2.56 -24.14
C GLY A 50 22.79 -1.55 -24.16
N ARG A 51 23.05 -0.26 -24.37
CA ARG A 51 21.98 0.76 -24.52
C ARG A 51 21.08 0.48 -25.73
N ARG A 52 21.65 0.02 -26.85
CA ARG A 52 20.87 -0.37 -28.02
C ARG A 52 19.99 -1.57 -27.74
N LEU A 53 20.53 -2.60 -27.08
CA LEU A 53 19.78 -3.79 -26.66
C LEU A 53 18.61 -3.42 -25.76
N LEU A 54 18.78 -2.42 -24.88
CA LEU A 54 17.67 -1.88 -24.08
C LEU A 54 16.57 -1.25 -24.94
N GLN A 55 16.92 -0.52 -26.00
CA GLN A 55 15.95 0.05 -26.95
C GLN A 55 15.21 -1.05 -27.73
N GLU A 56 15.89 -2.15 -28.00
CA GLU A 56 15.34 -3.35 -28.66
C GLU A 56 14.59 -4.28 -27.70
N ASN A 57 14.47 -3.91 -26.40
CA ASN A 57 13.83 -4.69 -25.30
C ASN A 57 14.50 -6.07 -25.05
N ARG A 58 15.78 -6.21 -25.37
CA ARG A 58 16.62 -7.42 -25.12
C ARG A 58 17.33 -7.25 -23.78
N LEU A 59 16.55 -7.39 -22.68
CA LEU A 59 17.02 -7.01 -21.34
C LEU A 59 18.18 -7.89 -20.84
N ASP A 60 18.08 -9.22 -20.95
CA ASP A 60 19.09 -10.15 -20.44
C ASP A 60 20.44 -9.95 -21.12
N GLU A 61 20.43 -9.74 -22.44
CA GLU A 61 21.63 -9.45 -23.21
C GLU A 61 22.21 -8.08 -22.88
N ALA A 62 21.35 -7.09 -22.60
CA ALA A 62 21.81 -5.79 -22.14
C ALA A 62 22.50 -5.88 -20.78
N VAL A 63 21.96 -6.69 -19.83
CA VAL A 63 22.58 -6.96 -18.53
C VAL A 63 23.98 -7.54 -18.72
N GLU A 64 24.09 -8.55 -19.57
CA GLU A 64 25.39 -9.17 -19.87
C GLU A 64 26.37 -8.19 -20.49
N GLY A 65 25.92 -7.35 -21.41
CA GLY A 65 26.77 -6.31 -22.03
C GLY A 65 27.33 -5.31 -21.03
N PHE A 66 26.51 -4.80 -20.13
CA PHE A 66 26.99 -3.88 -19.10
C PHE A 66 27.85 -4.61 -18.06
N ARG A 67 27.53 -5.86 -17.71
CA ARG A 67 28.36 -6.68 -16.83
C ARG A 67 29.77 -6.86 -17.44
N LEU A 68 29.88 -7.24 -18.72
CA LEU A 68 31.15 -7.36 -19.41
C LEU A 68 31.91 -6.03 -19.46
N ALA A 69 31.22 -4.91 -19.61
CA ALA A 69 31.87 -3.59 -19.56
C ALA A 69 32.56 -3.34 -18.21
N THR A 70 31.94 -3.77 -17.06
CA THR A 70 32.59 -3.63 -15.76
C THR A 70 33.79 -4.56 -15.57
N LEU A 71 33.82 -5.71 -16.24
CA LEU A 71 34.96 -6.63 -16.20
C LEU A 71 36.14 -6.11 -17.05
N VAL A 72 35.83 -5.54 -18.21
CA VAL A 72 36.86 -4.97 -19.13
C VAL A 72 37.44 -3.68 -18.58
N ALA A 73 36.63 -2.85 -17.95
CA ALA A 73 37.03 -1.57 -17.37
C ALA A 73 36.58 -1.44 -15.89
N PRO A 74 37.19 -2.21 -14.96
CA PRO A 74 36.76 -2.27 -13.58
C PRO A 74 36.98 -0.95 -12.80
N ASN A 75 37.78 -0.05 -13.31
CA ASN A 75 38.08 1.27 -12.75
C ASN A 75 37.31 2.41 -13.44
N ASP A 76 36.44 2.11 -14.39
CA ASP A 76 35.56 3.11 -15.01
C ASP A 76 34.24 3.20 -14.24
N PRO A 77 33.99 4.33 -13.55
CA PRO A 77 32.76 4.47 -12.74
C PRO A 77 31.49 4.44 -13.61
N ASP A 78 31.56 4.86 -14.88
CA ASP A 78 30.39 4.91 -15.75
C ASP A 78 29.93 3.50 -16.19
N CYS A 79 30.83 2.53 -16.25
CA CYS A 79 30.47 1.13 -16.48
C CYS A 79 29.61 0.60 -15.31
N TRP A 80 30.02 0.88 -14.09
CA TRP A 80 29.33 0.45 -12.88
C TRP A 80 27.96 1.13 -12.72
N ILE A 81 27.84 2.43 -13.04
CA ILE A 81 26.55 3.15 -13.01
C ILE A 81 25.58 2.51 -14.01
N ASN A 82 25.99 2.33 -15.26
CA ASN A 82 25.13 1.76 -16.29
C ASN A 82 24.67 0.35 -15.92
N TYR A 83 25.55 -0.48 -15.37
CA TYR A 83 25.21 -1.81 -14.90
C TYR A 83 24.23 -1.77 -13.74
N GLY A 84 24.46 -0.94 -12.71
CA GLY A 84 23.59 -0.80 -11.54
C GLY A 84 22.19 -0.29 -11.90
N VAL A 85 22.08 0.69 -12.79
CA VAL A 85 20.77 1.21 -13.26
C VAL A 85 19.98 0.13 -14.01
N LEU A 86 20.66 -0.73 -14.77
CA LEU A 86 19.98 -1.81 -15.46
C LEU A 86 19.54 -2.93 -14.50
N LEU A 87 20.36 -3.26 -13.52
CA LEU A 87 19.99 -4.22 -12.47
C LEU A 87 18.73 -3.78 -11.70
N ASP A 88 18.55 -2.47 -11.48
CA ASP A 88 17.28 -1.96 -10.92
C ASP A 88 16.09 -2.25 -11.83
N ARG A 89 16.22 -2.05 -13.13
CA ARG A 89 15.15 -2.34 -14.11
C ARG A 89 14.78 -3.82 -14.19
N THR A 90 15.72 -4.72 -13.88
CA THR A 90 15.50 -6.17 -13.80
C THR A 90 15.16 -6.65 -12.40
N ASN A 91 14.90 -5.72 -11.47
CA ASN A 91 14.52 -5.97 -10.07
C ASN A 91 15.60 -6.67 -9.22
N ALA A 92 16.86 -6.61 -9.64
CA ALA A 92 18.03 -7.11 -8.89
C ALA A 92 18.60 -6.00 -7.98
N LEU A 93 17.79 -5.55 -7.01
CA LEU A 93 18.09 -4.39 -6.16
C LEU A 93 19.36 -4.51 -5.32
N PRO A 94 19.67 -5.66 -4.67
CA PRO A 94 20.89 -5.80 -3.90
C PRO A 94 22.16 -5.61 -4.75
N GLU A 95 22.20 -6.23 -5.92
CA GLU A 95 23.31 -6.16 -6.87
C GLU A 95 23.42 -4.76 -7.47
N ALA A 96 22.30 -4.10 -7.76
CA ALA A 96 22.24 -2.73 -8.21
C ALA A 96 22.92 -1.78 -7.22
N ILE A 97 22.60 -1.90 -5.92
CA ILE A 97 23.21 -1.08 -4.87
C ILE A 97 24.73 -1.29 -4.83
N VAL A 98 25.20 -2.54 -4.85
CA VAL A 98 26.63 -2.86 -4.86
C VAL A 98 27.34 -2.24 -6.07
N ALA A 99 26.75 -2.32 -7.25
CA ALA A 99 27.33 -1.72 -8.47
C ALA A 99 27.45 -0.19 -8.36
N ILE A 100 26.41 0.49 -7.89
CA ILE A 100 26.42 1.95 -7.68
C ILE A 100 27.42 2.35 -6.60
N GLU A 101 27.50 1.62 -5.49
CA GLU A 101 28.51 1.85 -4.43
C GLU A 101 29.93 1.68 -4.98
N ARG A 102 30.15 0.68 -5.84
CA ARG A 102 31.45 0.53 -6.51
C ARG A 102 31.78 1.73 -7.38
N SER A 103 30.83 2.24 -8.15
CA SER A 103 31.03 3.49 -8.92
C SER A 103 31.44 4.66 -8.03
N LEU A 104 30.78 4.82 -6.88
CA LEU A 104 31.06 5.90 -5.92
C LEU A 104 32.43 5.77 -5.24
N THR A 105 32.95 4.54 -5.05
CA THR A 105 34.33 4.36 -4.58
C THR A 105 35.38 4.85 -5.60
N LEU A 106 35.01 4.88 -6.87
CA LEU A 106 35.87 5.35 -7.96
C LEU A 106 35.69 6.84 -8.25
N ALA A 107 34.49 7.37 -8.07
CA ALA A 107 34.14 8.77 -8.34
C ALA A 107 33.08 9.29 -7.36
N SER A 108 33.50 9.68 -6.17
CA SER A 108 32.61 10.11 -5.08
C SER A 108 31.96 11.48 -5.27
N GLN A 109 32.41 12.29 -6.21
CA GLN A 109 31.99 13.68 -6.42
C GLN A 109 30.88 13.82 -7.48
N LYS A 110 30.18 12.74 -7.83
CA LYS A 110 29.06 12.76 -8.79
C LYS A 110 27.73 12.79 -8.09
N PRO A 111 27.00 13.94 -8.03
CA PRO A 111 25.70 14.05 -7.38
C PRO A 111 24.67 13.05 -7.92
N ASP A 112 24.62 12.87 -9.25
CA ASP A 112 23.69 11.96 -9.92
C ASP A 112 23.85 10.51 -9.45
N THR A 113 25.09 10.08 -9.19
CA THR A 113 25.33 8.70 -8.70
C THR A 113 24.84 8.51 -7.26
N TRP A 114 25.04 9.52 -6.40
CA TRP A 114 24.47 9.53 -5.05
C TRP A 114 22.94 9.54 -5.07
N LEU A 115 22.34 10.29 -6.01
CA LEU A 115 20.89 10.32 -6.20
C LEU A 115 20.35 8.92 -6.53
N VAL A 116 20.98 8.24 -7.51
CA VAL A 116 20.61 6.86 -7.88
C VAL A 116 20.75 5.91 -6.69
N LEU A 117 21.86 6.01 -5.91
CA LEU A 117 22.04 5.19 -4.71
C LEU A 117 20.90 5.42 -3.69
N GLY A 118 20.54 6.68 -3.45
CA GLY A 118 19.45 7.04 -2.57
C GLY A 118 18.11 6.43 -3.02
N MET A 119 17.80 6.52 -4.32
CA MET A 119 16.58 5.94 -4.88
C MET A 119 16.52 4.40 -4.73
N LEU A 120 17.63 3.71 -5.00
CA LEU A 120 17.71 2.25 -4.83
C LEU A 120 17.53 1.83 -3.35
N ARG A 121 18.16 2.56 -2.43
CA ARG A 121 18.05 2.31 -1.00
C ARG A 121 16.64 2.59 -0.49
N ALA A 122 15.99 3.67 -0.94
CA ALA A 122 14.60 3.99 -0.63
C ALA A 122 13.66 2.88 -1.13
N LYS A 123 13.83 2.42 -2.38
CA LYS A 123 13.06 1.31 -2.96
C LYS A 123 13.21 0.00 -2.17
N ARG A 124 14.36 -0.22 -1.56
CA ARG A 124 14.64 -1.37 -0.68
C ARG A 124 14.15 -1.17 0.76
N GLY A 125 13.62 0.01 1.11
CA GLY A 125 13.18 0.34 2.46
C GLY A 125 14.31 0.69 3.44
N LEU A 126 15.53 0.97 2.93
CA LEU A 126 16.69 1.38 3.74
C LEU A 126 16.65 2.90 3.95
N VAL A 127 15.75 3.36 4.81
CA VAL A 127 15.38 4.78 4.96
C VAL A 127 16.57 5.65 5.33
N GLU A 128 17.27 5.34 6.41
CA GLU A 128 18.39 6.15 6.91
C GLU A 128 19.56 6.19 5.91
N ALA A 129 19.79 5.07 5.22
CA ALA A 129 20.81 5.00 4.19
C ALA A 129 20.42 5.77 2.92
N ALA A 130 19.13 5.82 2.57
CA ALA A 130 18.62 6.62 1.46
C ALA A 130 18.73 8.12 1.77
N GLU A 131 18.30 8.54 2.98
CA GLU A 131 18.43 9.92 3.45
C GLU A 131 19.88 10.39 3.42
N ALA A 132 20.81 9.59 3.95
CA ALA A 132 22.23 9.91 3.92
C ALA A 132 22.77 10.10 2.49
N ALA A 133 22.29 9.31 1.52
CA ALA A 133 22.68 9.46 0.12
C ALA A 133 22.11 10.75 -0.49
N TYR A 134 20.86 11.11 -0.21
CA TYR A 134 20.26 12.37 -0.69
C TYR A 134 20.91 13.60 -0.04
N MET A 135 21.24 13.53 1.26
CA MET A 135 22.01 14.59 1.91
C MET A 135 23.38 14.77 1.28
N LYS A 136 24.01 13.67 0.82
CA LYS A 136 25.27 13.75 0.09
C LYS A 136 25.14 14.46 -1.25
N VAL A 137 23.98 14.29 -1.96
CA VAL A 137 23.67 15.10 -3.14
C VAL A 137 23.64 16.59 -2.78
N LEU A 138 22.95 16.96 -1.68
CA LEU A 138 22.83 18.35 -1.24
C LEU A 138 24.15 18.96 -0.73
N ASP A 139 25.07 18.15 -0.20
CA ASP A 139 26.43 18.59 0.14
C ASP A 139 27.21 19.00 -1.13
N LEU A 140 27.01 18.26 -2.24
CA LEU A 140 27.68 18.50 -3.52
C LEU A 140 26.97 19.57 -4.36
N ASP A 141 25.66 19.60 -4.34
CA ASP A 141 24.79 20.56 -5.01
C ASP A 141 23.61 20.98 -4.10
N ARG A 142 23.79 22.08 -3.38
CA ARG A 142 22.75 22.62 -2.45
C ARG A 142 21.47 23.06 -3.16
N ASN A 143 21.49 23.24 -4.47
CA ASN A 143 20.32 23.67 -5.25
C ASN A 143 19.61 22.51 -5.95
N SER A 144 20.02 21.28 -5.72
CA SER A 144 19.40 20.10 -6.32
C SER A 144 17.93 19.97 -5.94
N ALA A 145 17.04 20.47 -6.78
CA ALA A 145 15.60 20.36 -6.58
C ALA A 145 15.14 18.89 -6.52
N ILE A 146 15.77 18.02 -7.33
CA ILE A 146 15.43 16.60 -7.37
C ILE A 146 15.81 15.88 -6.04
N ALA A 147 16.90 16.27 -5.38
CA ALA A 147 17.25 15.71 -4.09
C ALA A 147 16.22 16.10 -3.01
N TRP A 148 15.74 17.34 -3.01
CA TRP A 148 14.68 17.78 -2.14
C TRP A 148 13.35 17.05 -2.42
N GLN A 149 13.03 16.80 -3.70
CA GLN A 149 11.86 16.00 -4.06
C GLN A 149 11.97 14.55 -3.54
N CYS A 150 13.13 13.92 -3.69
CA CYS A 150 13.37 12.55 -3.22
C CYS A 150 13.30 12.46 -1.69
N LEU A 151 13.87 13.45 -0.96
CA LEU A 151 13.71 13.54 0.50
C LEU A 151 12.25 13.73 0.90
N GLY A 152 11.50 14.55 0.18
CA GLY A 152 10.07 14.74 0.43
C GLY A 152 9.28 13.44 0.25
N LEU A 153 9.53 12.70 -0.82
CA LEU A 153 8.89 11.40 -1.05
C LEU A 153 9.29 10.35 0.00
N LEU A 154 10.55 10.35 0.43
CA LEU A 154 11.04 9.48 1.49
C LEU A 154 10.32 9.76 2.81
N ASN A 155 10.25 11.05 3.21
CA ASN A 155 9.56 11.49 4.42
C ASN A 155 8.04 11.21 4.35
N GLU A 156 7.39 11.40 3.19
CA GLU A 156 6.01 11.00 2.98
C GLU A 156 5.82 9.50 3.22
N GLY A 157 6.71 8.66 2.69
CA GLY A 157 6.68 7.21 2.84
C GLY A 157 6.77 6.73 4.28
N ILE A 158 7.55 7.42 5.11
CA ILE A 158 7.67 7.14 6.56
C ILE A 158 6.73 7.99 7.43
N ARG A 159 5.80 8.73 6.80
CA ARG A 159 4.75 9.55 7.43
C ARG A 159 5.26 10.74 8.24
N HIS A 160 6.46 11.20 7.98
CA HIS A 160 6.99 12.46 8.46
C HIS A 160 6.44 13.60 7.57
N TYR A 161 5.13 13.85 7.70
CA TYR A 161 4.40 14.71 6.75
C TYR A 161 4.82 16.17 6.78
N GLN A 162 5.24 16.70 7.93
CA GLN A 162 5.73 18.09 8.01
C GLN A 162 7.05 18.23 7.27
N GLU A 163 7.98 17.32 7.51
CA GLU A 163 9.28 17.26 6.85
C GLU A 163 9.13 17.06 5.34
N ALA A 164 8.15 16.25 4.93
CA ALA A 164 7.82 16.07 3.51
C ALA A 164 7.30 17.38 2.87
N ILE A 165 6.42 18.12 3.56
CA ILE A 165 5.93 19.42 3.12
C ILE A 165 7.09 20.40 2.95
N ASP A 166 7.97 20.50 3.94
CA ASP A 166 9.11 21.41 3.94
C ASP A 166 10.09 21.08 2.79
N CYS A 167 10.34 19.80 2.54
CA CYS A 167 11.14 19.33 1.42
C CYS A 167 10.50 19.68 0.07
N PHE A 168 9.19 19.46 -0.10
CA PHE A 168 8.50 19.78 -1.36
C PHE A 168 8.45 21.28 -1.60
N GLN A 169 8.22 22.09 -0.57
CA GLN A 169 8.27 23.55 -0.68
C GLN A 169 9.67 24.03 -1.07
N THR A 170 10.71 23.46 -0.46
CA THR A 170 12.09 23.75 -0.81
C THR A 170 12.40 23.35 -2.26
N CYS A 171 11.95 22.17 -2.70
CA CYS A 171 12.10 21.73 -4.10
C CYS A 171 11.49 22.76 -5.07
N ILE A 172 10.28 23.25 -4.78
CA ILE A 172 9.58 24.26 -5.59
C ILE A 172 10.40 25.58 -5.62
N GLN A 173 10.88 26.04 -4.49
CA GLN A 173 11.72 27.25 -4.39
C GLN A 173 13.03 27.14 -5.18
N ARG A 174 13.55 25.92 -5.35
CA ARG A 174 14.77 25.62 -6.14
C ARG A 174 14.48 25.33 -7.62
N GLY A 175 13.27 25.65 -8.09
CA GLY A 175 12.89 25.50 -9.50
C GLY A 175 12.40 24.12 -9.91
N GLY A 176 12.20 23.18 -8.97
CA GLY A 176 11.70 21.83 -9.23
C GLY A 176 10.17 21.74 -9.29
N ALA A 177 9.47 22.85 -9.58
CA ALA A 177 8.01 22.87 -9.64
C ALA A 177 7.49 21.99 -10.79
N SER A 178 6.61 21.05 -10.47
CA SER A 178 5.88 20.22 -11.43
C SER A 178 4.44 20.00 -10.97
N ALA A 179 3.52 19.72 -11.90
CA ALA A 179 2.12 19.50 -11.56
C ALA A 179 1.94 18.31 -10.57
N PRO A 180 2.60 17.16 -10.73
CA PRO A 180 2.54 16.08 -9.73
C PRO A 180 3.10 16.47 -8.35
N LEU A 181 4.19 17.26 -8.31
CA LEU A 181 4.78 17.71 -7.04
C LEU A 181 3.81 18.61 -6.27
N TRP A 182 3.18 19.58 -6.95
CA TRP A 182 2.16 20.43 -6.37
C TRP A 182 0.94 19.63 -5.89
N ALA A 183 0.52 18.60 -6.65
CA ALA A 183 -0.57 17.73 -6.23
C ALA A 183 -0.22 16.91 -4.96
N ASN A 184 1.02 16.39 -4.86
CA ASN A 184 1.50 15.71 -3.66
C ASN A 184 1.55 16.66 -2.46
N LEU A 185 2.04 17.88 -2.64
CA LEU A 185 2.03 18.91 -1.60
C LEU A 185 0.60 19.22 -1.15
N GLY A 186 -0.34 19.39 -2.09
CA GLY A 186 -1.76 19.63 -1.80
C GLY A 186 -2.37 18.52 -0.94
N LYS A 187 -2.07 17.25 -1.24
CA LYS A 187 -2.50 16.09 -0.46
C LYS A 187 -1.96 16.15 0.99
N LEU A 188 -0.67 16.42 1.17
CA LEU A 188 -0.06 16.49 2.50
C LEU A 188 -0.60 17.67 3.34
N LEU A 189 -0.80 18.81 2.72
CA LEU A 189 -1.41 19.99 3.35
C LEU A 189 -2.83 19.69 3.82
N GLN A 190 -3.61 18.96 3.04
CA GLN A 190 -4.95 18.49 3.41
C GLN A 190 -4.91 17.57 4.64
N GLN A 191 -3.96 16.63 4.69
CA GLN A 191 -3.76 15.76 5.84
C GLN A 191 -3.36 16.51 7.12
N ARG A 192 -2.77 17.70 6.97
CA ARG A 192 -2.40 18.60 8.08
C ARG A 192 -3.45 19.67 8.35
N SER A 193 -4.66 19.53 7.81
CA SER A 193 -5.78 20.49 7.98
C SER A 193 -5.49 21.89 7.44
N ARG A 194 -4.51 22.05 6.56
CA ARG A 194 -4.15 23.31 5.91
C ARG A 194 -4.93 23.46 4.60
N MET A 195 -6.28 23.54 4.72
CA MET A 195 -7.20 23.42 3.58
C MET A 195 -7.03 24.51 2.53
N ALA A 196 -6.82 25.76 2.95
CA ALA A 196 -6.61 26.88 2.02
C ALA A 196 -5.34 26.70 1.19
N GLU A 197 -4.25 26.28 1.84
CA GLU A 197 -2.97 26.02 1.15
C GLU A 197 -3.04 24.78 0.27
N SER A 198 -3.82 23.77 0.66
CA SER A 198 -4.11 22.61 -0.19
C SER A 198 -4.81 23.02 -1.49
N CYS A 199 -5.85 23.87 -1.40
CA CYS A 199 -6.52 24.40 -2.60
C CYS A 199 -5.55 25.18 -3.49
N HIS A 200 -4.68 26.01 -2.91
CA HIS A 200 -3.67 26.73 -3.67
C HIS A 200 -2.72 25.77 -4.39
N ALA A 201 -2.22 24.75 -3.70
CA ALA A 201 -1.31 23.76 -4.28
C ALA A 201 -1.95 22.99 -5.44
N TYR A 202 -3.20 22.54 -5.29
CA TYR A 202 -3.92 21.90 -6.41
C TYR A 202 -4.21 22.91 -7.54
N GLY A 203 -4.45 24.19 -7.23
CA GLY A 203 -4.57 25.25 -8.24
C GLY A 203 -3.31 25.40 -9.08
N GLU A 204 -2.13 25.38 -8.45
CA GLU A 204 -0.84 25.43 -9.13
C GLU A 204 -0.59 24.14 -9.98
N SER A 205 -1.02 22.98 -9.49
CA SER A 205 -0.98 21.74 -10.27
C SER A 205 -1.80 21.86 -11.57
N VAL A 206 -3.02 22.41 -11.49
CA VAL A 206 -3.87 22.64 -12.67
C VAL A 206 -3.27 23.73 -13.58
N ARG A 207 -2.67 24.77 -13.02
CA ARG A 207 -2.01 25.84 -13.83
C ARG A 207 -0.86 25.28 -14.67
N LEU A 208 -0.12 24.28 -14.15
CA LEU A 208 1.02 23.67 -14.84
C LEU A 208 0.60 22.57 -15.83
N ASP A 209 -0.49 21.86 -15.57
CA ASP A 209 -1.02 20.80 -16.42
C ASP A 209 -2.56 20.86 -16.41
N GLY A 210 -3.09 21.87 -17.11
CA GLY A 210 -4.52 22.18 -17.15
C GLY A 210 -5.36 21.16 -17.90
N ASP A 211 -4.77 20.32 -18.74
CA ASP A 211 -5.50 19.30 -19.51
C ASP A 211 -5.71 18.00 -18.73
N ASN A 212 -5.03 17.84 -17.62
CA ASN A 212 -5.12 16.65 -16.78
C ASN A 212 -6.41 16.63 -15.95
N PRO A 213 -7.36 15.75 -16.25
CA PRO A 213 -8.64 15.70 -15.54
C PRO A 213 -8.47 15.38 -14.05
N ARG A 214 -7.45 14.60 -13.67
CA ARG A 214 -7.18 14.25 -12.27
C ARG A 214 -6.84 15.47 -11.42
N PHE A 215 -6.02 16.39 -11.92
CA PHE A 215 -5.65 17.58 -11.14
C PHE A 215 -6.84 18.54 -10.98
N ARG A 216 -7.68 18.67 -12.01
CA ARG A 216 -8.92 19.45 -11.92
C ARG A 216 -9.89 18.86 -10.89
N ASP A 217 -10.06 17.54 -10.87
CA ASP A 217 -10.91 16.88 -9.89
C ASP A 217 -10.38 17.02 -8.46
N LEU A 218 -9.06 16.90 -8.25
CA LEU A 218 -8.44 17.14 -6.96
C LEU A 218 -8.68 18.57 -6.46
N LEU A 219 -8.52 19.57 -7.34
CA LEU A 219 -8.79 20.98 -7.00
C LEU A 219 -10.26 21.18 -6.60
N ARG A 220 -11.20 20.65 -7.39
CA ARG A 220 -12.64 20.78 -7.12
C ARG A 220 -13.02 20.14 -5.78
N GLN A 221 -12.51 18.94 -5.50
CA GLN A 221 -12.73 18.25 -4.22
C GLN A 221 -12.12 19.03 -3.05
N ALA A 222 -10.90 19.57 -3.22
CA ALA A 222 -10.25 20.37 -2.20
C ALA A 222 -10.99 21.67 -1.92
N CYS A 223 -11.52 22.34 -2.95
CA CYS A 223 -12.35 23.54 -2.78
C CYS A 223 -13.63 23.22 -2.00
N PHE A 224 -14.33 22.14 -2.34
CA PHE A 224 -15.52 21.73 -1.59
C PHE A 224 -15.18 21.40 -0.12
N LEU A 225 -14.11 20.62 0.11
CA LEU A 225 -13.65 20.27 1.46
C LEU A 225 -13.32 21.54 2.28
N ARG A 226 -12.66 22.52 1.68
CA ARG A 226 -12.34 23.80 2.34
C ARG A 226 -13.61 24.56 2.73
N GLU A 227 -14.60 24.69 1.83
CA GLU A 227 -15.86 25.35 2.12
C GLU A 227 -16.58 24.72 3.32
N VAL A 228 -16.64 23.38 3.34
CA VAL A 228 -17.21 22.62 4.47
C VAL A 228 -16.41 22.81 5.75
N PHE A 229 -15.09 22.76 5.67
CA PHE A 229 -14.19 22.93 6.82
C PHE A 229 -14.33 24.32 7.46
N GLU A 230 -14.38 25.38 6.62
CA GLU A 230 -14.53 26.78 7.05
C GLU A 230 -15.94 27.13 7.55
N GLY A 231 -16.89 26.20 7.53
CA GLY A 231 -18.23 26.40 8.06
C GLY A 231 -19.21 27.03 7.10
N ARG A 232 -18.90 27.11 5.81
CA ARG A 232 -19.79 27.70 4.80
C ARG A 232 -21.02 26.79 4.54
N PRO A 233 -22.12 27.35 4.01
CA PRO A 233 -23.29 26.56 3.65
C PRO A 233 -22.96 25.49 2.61
N ILE A 234 -23.49 24.29 2.79
CA ILE A 234 -23.11 23.12 2.00
C ILE A 234 -23.78 23.12 0.63
N GLU A 235 -25.04 23.59 0.51
CA GLU A 235 -25.73 23.64 -0.76
C GLU A 235 -25.04 24.55 -1.81
N PRO A 236 -24.64 25.80 -1.50
CA PRO A 236 -23.85 26.58 -2.42
C PRO A 236 -22.53 25.95 -2.80
N ALA A 237 -21.84 25.24 -1.84
CA ALA A 237 -20.60 24.54 -2.11
C ALA A 237 -20.81 23.36 -3.08
N LEU A 238 -21.89 22.60 -2.92
CA LEU A 238 -22.29 21.53 -3.85
C LEU A 238 -22.64 22.07 -5.23
N ALA A 239 -23.38 23.20 -5.30
CA ALA A 239 -23.71 23.85 -6.56
C ALA A 239 -22.44 24.30 -7.30
N ALA A 240 -21.52 24.99 -6.61
CA ALA A 240 -20.22 25.39 -7.17
C ALA A 240 -19.38 24.18 -7.63
N TYR A 241 -19.38 23.10 -6.89
CA TYR A 241 -18.74 21.85 -7.31
C TYR A 241 -19.35 21.30 -8.61
N ARG A 242 -20.69 21.33 -8.73
CA ARG A 242 -21.41 20.87 -9.93
C ARG A 242 -21.11 21.75 -11.15
N GLU A 243 -21.14 23.06 -10.97
CA GLU A 243 -20.88 24.02 -12.06
C GLU A 243 -19.44 24.01 -12.56
N SER A 244 -18.47 23.71 -11.68
CA SER A 244 -17.06 23.64 -12.05
C SER A 244 -16.67 22.38 -12.84
N ALA A 245 -17.62 21.46 -13.13
CA ALA A 245 -17.37 20.26 -13.89
C ALA A 245 -17.19 20.53 -15.38
N LEU A 246 -16.05 20.08 -15.94
CA LEU A 246 -15.69 20.34 -17.33
C LEU A 246 -16.01 19.20 -18.28
N ALA A 247 -15.95 17.94 -17.80
CA ALA A 247 -16.13 16.75 -18.64
C ALA A 247 -17.58 16.26 -18.71
N ARG A 248 -18.25 16.23 -17.58
CA ARG A 248 -19.68 15.92 -17.45
C ARG A 248 -20.25 16.57 -16.20
N VAL A 249 -21.51 16.92 -16.23
CA VAL A 249 -22.21 17.38 -15.02
C VAL A 249 -22.25 16.23 -14.00
N PRO A 250 -21.81 16.45 -12.75
CA PRO A 250 -21.89 15.43 -11.70
C PRO A 250 -23.32 14.96 -11.49
N THR A 251 -23.50 13.66 -11.44
CA THR A 251 -24.76 13.03 -11.11
C THR A 251 -25.05 13.18 -9.61
N GLU A 252 -26.25 12.84 -9.19
CA GLU A 252 -26.59 12.78 -7.77
C GLU A 252 -25.70 11.80 -7.02
N HIS A 253 -25.40 10.65 -7.62
CA HIS A 253 -24.47 9.66 -7.09
C HIS A 253 -23.06 10.24 -6.85
N ASP A 254 -22.53 11.02 -7.79
CA ASP A 254 -21.22 11.69 -7.62
C ASP A 254 -21.20 12.67 -6.44
N LEU A 255 -22.33 13.35 -6.18
CA LEU A 255 -22.44 14.28 -5.04
C LEU A 255 -22.57 13.54 -3.70
N VAL A 256 -23.30 12.44 -3.69
CA VAL A 256 -23.38 11.53 -2.53
C VAL A 256 -21.97 11.04 -2.20
N GLU A 257 -21.24 10.55 -3.18
CA GLU A 257 -19.88 10.03 -2.99
C GLU A 257 -18.89 11.13 -2.55
N LEU A 258 -18.97 12.34 -3.12
CA LEU A 258 -18.18 13.49 -2.67
C LEU A 258 -18.43 13.80 -1.20
N SER A 259 -19.69 13.83 -0.80
CA SER A 259 -20.11 14.08 0.59
C SER A 259 -19.55 13.02 1.54
N TYR A 260 -19.61 11.75 1.15
CA TYR A 260 -19.02 10.62 1.89
C TYR A 260 -17.50 10.75 2.07
N ARG A 261 -16.78 10.97 0.98
CA ARG A 261 -15.32 11.11 1.02
C ARG A 261 -14.90 12.30 1.87
N THR A 262 -15.63 13.43 1.75
CA THR A 262 -15.37 14.63 2.54
C THR A 262 -15.64 14.38 4.01
N PHE A 263 -16.74 13.70 4.35
CA PHE A 263 -17.07 13.31 5.72
C PHE A 263 -15.95 12.47 6.33
N ASN A 264 -15.54 11.38 5.66
CA ASN A 264 -14.50 10.48 6.12
C ASN A 264 -13.15 11.18 6.29
N THR A 265 -12.82 12.13 5.38
CA THR A 265 -11.61 12.94 5.48
C THR A 265 -11.65 13.82 6.73
N LEU A 266 -12.72 14.52 6.97
CA LEU A 266 -12.90 15.38 8.14
C LEU A 266 -12.88 14.57 9.45
N ALA A 267 -13.63 13.49 9.50
CA ALA A 267 -13.68 12.58 10.66
C ALA A 267 -12.32 11.94 10.96
N GLY A 268 -11.63 11.46 9.92
CA GLY A 268 -10.30 10.84 10.03
C GLY A 268 -9.21 11.79 10.54
N PHE A 269 -9.35 13.10 10.29
CA PHE A 269 -8.46 14.14 10.83
C PHE A 269 -8.96 14.75 12.15
N GLY A 270 -10.04 14.22 12.74
CA GLY A 270 -10.56 14.69 14.02
C GLY A 270 -11.45 15.93 13.95
N HIS A 271 -11.86 16.38 12.75
CA HIS A 271 -12.76 17.53 12.55
C HIS A 271 -14.23 17.12 12.72
N VAL A 272 -14.56 16.60 13.91
CA VAL A 272 -15.86 16.01 14.26
C VAL A 272 -17.04 16.95 13.96
N GLU A 273 -16.93 18.24 14.31
CA GLU A 273 -17.99 19.19 14.14
C GLU A 273 -18.29 19.48 12.65
N ALA A 274 -17.26 19.66 11.83
CA ALA A 274 -17.39 19.84 10.39
C ALA A 274 -17.96 18.59 9.70
N ALA A 275 -17.48 17.40 10.09
CA ALA A 275 -18.01 16.13 9.61
C ALA A 275 -19.51 15.99 9.98
N SER A 276 -19.87 16.25 11.25
CA SER A 276 -21.26 16.16 11.72
C SER A 276 -22.19 17.11 11.01
N ARG A 277 -21.75 18.34 10.73
CA ARG A 277 -22.53 19.31 9.97
C ARG A 277 -22.78 18.81 8.54
N LEU A 278 -21.74 18.31 7.86
CA LEU A 278 -21.87 17.72 6.55
C LEU A 278 -22.78 16.50 6.54
N GLY A 279 -22.61 15.58 7.50
CA GLY A 279 -23.41 14.36 7.60
C GLY A 279 -24.90 14.62 7.85
N ARG A 280 -25.24 15.60 8.72
CA ARG A 280 -26.63 16.03 8.90
C ARG A 280 -27.21 16.60 7.61
N LYS A 281 -26.45 17.44 6.90
CA LYS A 281 -26.89 18.00 5.63
C LYS A 281 -27.04 16.95 4.53
N HIS A 282 -26.15 15.97 4.52
CA HIS A 282 -26.28 14.80 3.65
C HIS A 282 -27.62 14.09 3.86
N LEU A 283 -28.00 13.84 5.12
CA LEU A 283 -29.27 13.17 5.43
C LEU A 283 -30.53 14.04 5.17
N GLU A 284 -30.40 15.37 5.17
CA GLU A 284 -31.49 16.24 4.71
C GLU A 284 -31.71 16.12 3.19
N LEU A 285 -30.62 15.98 2.41
CA LEU A 285 -30.67 15.85 0.95
C LEU A 285 -30.97 14.41 0.51
N TRP A 286 -30.43 13.42 1.23
CA TRP A 286 -30.53 11.99 0.94
C TRP A 286 -30.91 11.22 2.19
N PRO A 287 -32.21 11.22 2.59
CA PRO A 287 -32.64 10.64 3.86
C PRO A 287 -32.48 9.10 3.95
N ASP A 288 -32.46 8.43 2.80
CA ASP A 288 -32.27 6.97 2.73
C ASP A 288 -30.80 6.57 2.60
N SER A 289 -29.96 7.10 3.50
CA SER A 289 -28.52 6.77 3.57
C SER A 289 -28.18 6.11 4.89
N PRO A 290 -28.32 4.78 5.03
CA PRO A 290 -27.98 4.05 6.26
C PRO A 290 -26.49 4.18 6.61
N SER A 291 -25.63 4.26 5.61
CA SER A 291 -24.19 4.42 5.76
C SER A 291 -23.84 5.77 6.42
N MET A 292 -24.47 6.87 6.01
CA MET A 292 -24.22 8.19 6.62
C MET A 292 -24.81 8.28 8.04
N LYS A 293 -25.98 7.68 8.27
CA LYS A 293 -26.56 7.56 9.64
C LYS A 293 -25.56 6.86 10.56
N TYR A 294 -25.03 5.74 10.13
CA TYR A 294 -24.03 4.96 10.87
C TYR A 294 -22.76 5.77 11.16
N LEU A 295 -22.21 6.46 10.15
CA LEU A 295 -21.00 7.26 10.30
C LEU A 295 -21.19 8.45 11.24
N LEU A 296 -22.36 9.08 11.26
CA LEU A 296 -22.70 10.13 12.23
C LEU A 296 -22.72 9.59 13.65
N GLU A 297 -23.31 8.42 13.87
CA GLU A 297 -23.30 7.75 15.19
C GLU A 297 -21.86 7.42 15.63
N ALA A 298 -21.03 6.93 14.69
CA ALA A 298 -19.63 6.63 14.95
C ALA A 298 -18.83 7.85 15.42
N VAL A 299 -19.02 8.99 14.75
CA VAL A 299 -18.33 10.24 15.09
C VAL A 299 -18.78 10.82 16.42
N HIS A 300 -20.04 10.63 16.79
CA HIS A 300 -20.58 11.07 18.09
C HIS A 300 -20.35 10.08 19.22
N GLY A 301 -19.86 8.87 18.93
CA GLY A 301 -19.62 7.83 19.95
C GLY A 301 -20.90 7.35 20.63
N THR A 302 -22.04 7.36 19.93
CA THR A 302 -23.33 6.92 20.48
C THR A 302 -23.31 5.42 20.74
N SER A 303 -23.77 5.01 21.92
CA SER A 303 -23.93 3.62 22.32
C SER A 303 -25.23 3.05 21.73
N GLY A 304 -25.21 1.83 21.21
CA GLY A 304 -26.41 1.12 20.75
C GLY A 304 -26.28 0.54 19.34
N VAL A 305 -25.18 0.77 18.67
CA VAL A 305 -24.89 0.15 17.36
C VAL A 305 -24.03 -1.09 17.60
N ASP A 306 -24.55 -2.25 17.27
CA ASP A 306 -23.89 -3.55 17.47
C ASP A 306 -23.15 -4.06 16.24
N ARG A 307 -23.37 -3.44 15.07
CA ARG A 307 -22.80 -3.87 13.80
C ARG A 307 -22.84 -2.76 12.74
N SER A 308 -21.83 -2.71 11.90
CA SER A 308 -21.84 -1.88 10.69
C SER A 308 -22.91 -2.37 9.71
N PRO A 309 -23.65 -1.47 9.03
CA PRO A 309 -24.61 -1.87 8.00
C PRO A 309 -23.90 -2.66 6.87
N PRO A 310 -24.47 -3.81 6.43
CA PRO A 310 -23.88 -4.56 5.32
C PRO A 310 -23.70 -3.74 4.01
N SER A 311 -24.65 -2.83 3.72
CA SER A 311 -24.54 -1.90 2.57
C SER A 311 -23.33 -0.99 2.67
N PHE A 312 -23.06 -0.44 3.86
CA PHE A 312 -21.88 0.39 4.11
C PHE A 312 -20.57 -0.37 3.80
N ILE A 313 -20.48 -1.62 4.26
CA ILE A 313 -19.28 -2.46 4.03
C ILE A 313 -19.14 -2.75 2.53
N ALA A 314 -20.21 -3.21 1.86
CA ALA A 314 -20.19 -3.55 0.45
C ALA A 314 -19.82 -2.35 -0.43
N GLU A 315 -20.47 -1.20 -0.24
CA GLU A 315 -20.18 0.05 -0.98
C GLU A 315 -18.73 0.49 -0.78
N HIS A 316 -18.24 0.46 0.47
CA HIS A 316 -16.87 0.84 0.80
C HIS A 316 -15.85 -0.01 0.05
N PHE A 317 -15.98 -1.34 0.09
CA PHE A 317 -15.03 -2.25 -0.52
C PHE A 317 -15.17 -2.33 -2.05
N ASP A 318 -16.36 -2.18 -2.60
CA ASP A 318 -16.57 -2.10 -4.04
C ASP A 318 -15.84 -0.91 -4.68
N ALA A 319 -15.75 0.22 -3.97
CA ALA A 319 -15.05 1.40 -4.45
C ALA A 319 -13.52 1.22 -4.54
N PHE A 320 -12.96 0.30 -3.75
CA PHE A 320 -11.49 0.11 -3.63
C PHE A 320 -10.96 -1.20 -4.24
N ALA A 321 -11.83 -2.08 -4.72
CA ALA A 321 -11.47 -3.45 -5.07
C ALA A 321 -10.32 -3.57 -6.09
N GLU A 322 -10.27 -2.72 -7.11
CA GLU A 322 -9.25 -2.80 -8.18
C GLU A 322 -7.84 -2.41 -7.71
N GLY A 323 -7.73 -1.47 -6.76
CA GLY A 323 -6.45 -0.98 -6.24
C GLY A 323 -6.09 -1.49 -4.84
N PHE A 324 -6.93 -2.34 -4.26
CA PHE A 324 -6.88 -2.72 -2.85
C PHE A 324 -5.53 -3.29 -2.42
N ASP A 325 -5.02 -4.31 -3.15
CA ASP A 325 -3.75 -4.96 -2.81
C ASP A 325 -2.56 -3.99 -2.89
N ALA A 326 -2.51 -3.16 -3.93
CA ALA A 326 -1.43 -2.18 -4.12
C ALA A 326 -1.45 -1.11 -3.02
N GLN A 327 -2.63 -0.69 -2.57
CA GLN A 327 -2.77 0.29 -1.50
C GLN A 327 -2.45 -0.31 -0.12
N LEU A 328 -3.01 -1.48 0.22
CA LEU A 328 -2.79 -2.07 1.53
C LEU A 328 -1.37 -2.59 1.72
N VAL A 329 -0.90 -3.44 0.80
CA VAL A 329 0.41 -4.09 0.94
C VAL A 329 1.53 -3.10 0.62
N GLY A 330 1.39 -2.33 -0.48
CA GLY A 330 2.43 -1.42 -0.95
C GLY A 330 2.55 -0.12 -0.14
N MET A 331 1.43 0.49 0.25
CA MET A 331 1.44 1.82 0.89
C MET A 331 1.22 1.78 2.41
N LEU A 332 0.49 0.78 2.93
CA LEU A 332 0.13 0.71 4.35
C LEU A 332 0.92 -0.34 5.14
N GLY A 333 1.79 -1.11 4.48
CA GLY A 333 2.58 -2.16 5.13
C GLY A 333 1.68 -3.19 5.84
N TYR A 334 0.57 -3.56 5.21
CA TYR A 334 -0.43 -4.46 5.76
C TYR A 334 0.09 -5.91 5.73
N ASP A 335 0.51 -6.39 6.88
CA ASP A 335 1.09 -7.72 7.09
C ASP A 335 0.22 -8.63 7.99
N LEU A 336 -1.00 -8.19 8.31
CA LEU A 336 -1.93 -8.94 9.16
C LEU A 336 -2.26 -10.35 8.62
N PRO A 337 -2.53 -10.56 7.31
CA PRO A 337 -2.76 -11.90 6.78
C PRO A 337 -1.60 -12.87 7.06
N GLU A 338 -0.36 -12.38 6.95
CA GLU A 338 0.84 -13.17 7.25
C GLU A 338 0.93 -13.55 8.72
N LYS A 339 0.74 -12.59 9.63
CA LYS A 339 0.78 -12.80 11.08
C LYS A 339 -0.34 -13.73 11.57
N LEU A 340 -1.55 -13.55 11.04
CA LEU A 340 -2.71 -14.37 11.40
C LEU A 340 -2.52 -15.82 10.93
N CYS A 341 -2.10 -16.02 9.69
CA CYS A 341 -1.82 -17.36 9.16
C CYS A 341 -0.65 -18.03 9.87
N ALA A 342 0.39 -17.31 10.26
CA ALA A 342 1.49 -17.81 11.07
C ALA A 342 0.99 -18.29 12.46
N ALA A 343 0.09 -17.55 13.10
CA ALA A 343 -0.52 -17.96 14.37
C ALA A 343 -1.38 -19.23 14.21
N VAL A 344 -2.14 -19.36 13.11
CA VAL A 344 -2.88 -20.58 12.77
C VAL A 344 -1.93 -21.75 12.57
N GLN A 345 -0.84 -21.55 11.83
CA GLN A 345 0.16 -22.58 11.57
C GLN A 345 0.81 -23.08 12.86
N ALA A 346 1.15 -22.19 13.79
CA ALA A 346 1.69 -22.52 15.10
C ALA A 346 0.73 -23.36 15.97
N ALA A 347 -0.59 -23.13 15.82
CA ALA A 347 -1.63 -23.91 16.52
C ALA A 347 -2.02 -25.22 15.80
N THR A 348 -1.48 -25.46 14.60
CA THR A 348 -1.81 -26.61 13.74
C THR A 348 -0.85 -27.77 14.00
N PRO A 349 -1.36 -28.98 14.31
CA PRO A 349 -0.51 -30.17 14.40
C PRO A 349 0.19 -30.48 13.06
N PRO A 350 1.43 -31.00 13.08
CA PRO A 350 2.14 -31.34 11.85
C PRO A 350 1.35 -32.27 10.93
N GLY A 351 1.33 -31.95 9.64
CA GLY A 351 0.66 -32.75 8.61
C GLY A 351 -0.87 -32.61 8.54
N ARG A 352 -1.49 -31.86 9.45
CA ARG A 352 -2.94 -31.62 9.41
C ARG A 352 -3.31 -30.63 8.31
N ARG A 353 -4.36 -30.95 7.55
CA ARG A 353 -5.01 -30.05 6.60
C ARG A 353 -6.48 -29.85 6.97
N TYR A 354 -7.00 -28.69 6.65
CA TYR A 354 -8.32 -28.21 7.09
C TYR A 354 -9.27 -28.02 5.92
N ASP A 355 -10.55 -28.30 6.14
CA ASP A 355 -11.63 -27.68 5.37
C ASP A 355 -11.84 -26.31 5.98
N ALA A 356 -11.47 -25.26 5.26
CA ALA A 356 -11.35 -23.91 5.79
C ALA A 356 -12.37 -22.93 5.20
N LEU A 357 -12.78 -21.98 6.03
CA LEU A 357 -13.51 -20.79 5.65
C LEU A 357 -12.62 -19.55 5.82
N ASP A 358 -12.43 -18.80 4.75
CA ASP A 358 -11.89 -17.44 4.75
C ASP A 358 -13.08 -16.47 4.81
N ALA A 359 -13.38 -16.03 6.03
CA ALA A 359 -14.55 -15.23 6.36
C ALA A 359 -14.25 -13.73 6.15
N GLY A 360 -14.92 -13.08 5.21
CA GLY A 360 -14.56 -11.75 4.72
C GLY A 360 -13.26 -11.80 3.93
N CYS A 361 -13.22 -12.65 2.90
CA CYS A 361 -11.99 -13.00 2.19
C CYS A 361 -11.37 -11.84 1.39
N GLY A 362 -12.15 -10.79 1.11
CA GLY A 362 -11.70 -9.64 0.32
C GLY A 362 -11.14 -10.07 -1.03
N THR A 363 -9.93 -9.60 -1.35
CA THR A 363 -9.19 -9.99 -2.57
C THR A 363 -8.43 -11.32 -2.42
N GLY A 364 -8.52 -12.01 -1.28
CA GLY A 364 -7.88 -13.31 -1.04
C GLY A 364 -6.43 -13.24 -0.51
N LEU A 365 -6.07 -12.19 0.22
CA LEU A 365 -4.71 -12.06 0.78
C LEU A 365 -4.36 -13.16 1.79
N CYS A 366 -5.33 -13.63 2.60
CA CYS A 366 -5.14 -14.76 3.52
C CYS A 366 -5.02 -16.07 2.77
N ALA A 367 -5.80 -16.28 1.71
CA ALA A 367 -5.85 -17.53 0.96
C ALA A 367 -4.47 -17.99 0.50
N ALA A 368 -3.68 -17.10 -0.08
CA ALA A 368 -2.33 -17.41 -0.56
C ALA A 368 -1.41 -17.97 0.56
N ARG A 369 -1.64 -17.57 1.81
CA ARG A 369 -0.89 -18.06 2.99
C ARG A 369 -1.50 -19.33 3.60
N LEU A 370 -2.80 -19.56 3.36
CA LEU A 370 -3.51 -20.73 3.88
C LEU A 370 -3.31 -22.00 3.03
N VAL A 371 -2.96 -21.89 1.74
CA VAL A 371 -2.78 -23.02 0.81
C VAL A 371 -2.06 -24.22 1.42
N PRO A 372 -0.92 -24.07 2.14
CA PRO A 372 -0.22 -25.22 2.73
C PRO A 372 -1.00 -25.93 3.84
N LEU A 373 -1.99 -25.26 4.44
CA LEU A 373 -2.74 -25.72 5.61
C LEU A 373 -4.14 -26.27 5.26
N VAL A 374 -4.63 -26.02 4.03
CA VAL A 374 -6.01 -26.36 3.67
C VAL A 374 -6.08 -27.55 2.72
N ARG A 375 -7.20 -28.28 2.81
CA ARG A 375 -7.65 -29.29 1.86
C ARG A 375 -8.68 -28.69 0.90
N THR A 376 -9.65 -27.95 1.46
CA THR A 376 -10.62 -27.16 0.74
C THR A 376 -10.69 -25.76 1.34
N LEU A 377 -10.92 -24.75 0.51
CA LEU A 377 -11.01 -23.35 0.93
C LEU A 377 -12.25 -22.69 0.33
N VAL A 378 -13.14 -22.25 1.22
CA VAL A 378 -14.34 -21.45 0.86
C VAL A 378 -14.08 -20.00 1.24
N GLY A 379 -14.31 -19.07 0.32
CA GLY A 379 -14.25 -17.63 0.57
C GLY A 379 -15.64 -17.01 0.62
N VAL A 380 -15.89 -16.16 1.61
CA VAL A 380 -17.17 -15.42 1.75
C VAL A 380 -16.86 -13.93 1.90
N ASP A 381 -17.50 -13.10 1.09
CA ASP A 381 -17.41 -11.63 1.22
C ASP A 381 -18.74 -10.96 0.84
N LEU A 382 -18.96 -9.74 1.33
CA LEU A 382 -20.12 -8.91 0.98
C LEU A 382 -19.95 -8.19 -0.35
N SER A 383 -18.70 -7.91 -0.76
CA SER A 383 -18.39 -7.16 -1.98
C SER A 383 -18.22 -8.09 -3.17
N PRO A 384 -19.10 -8.03 -4.19
CA PRO A 384 -18.95 -8.80 -5.41
C PRO A 384 -17.67 -8.42 -6.17
N LYS A 385 -17.21 -7.17 -6.09
CA LYS A 385 -15.98 -6.74 -6.77
C LYS A 385 -14.74 -7.30 -6.09
N MET A 386 -14.73 -7.43 -4.76
CA MET A 386 -13.66 -8.13 -4.03
C MET A 386 -13.58 -9.60 -4.46
N LEU A 387 -14.72 -10.28 -4.56
CA LEU A 387 -14.76 -11.68 -5.00
C LEU A 387 -14.26 -11.87 -6.44
N ILE A 388 -14.49 -10.90 -7.33
CA ILE A 388 -13.89 -10.91 -8.68
C ILE A 388 -12.35 -10.87 -8.61
N GLN A 389 -11.77 -10.11 -7.68
CA GLN A 389 -10.32 -10.10 -7.50
C GLN A 389 -9.82 -11.41 -6.86
N ALA A 390 -10.54 -11.91 -5.85
CA ALA A 390 -10.23 -13.20 -5.21
C ALA A 390 -10.22 -14.35 -6.21
N ALA A 391 -11.20 -14.40 -7.11
CA ALA A 391 -11.30 -15.41 -8.16
C ALA A 391 -10.08 -15.45 -9.10
N LYS A 392 -9.42 -14.31 -9.34
CA LYS A 392 -8.20 -14.24 -10.17
C LYS A 392 -7.00 -14.98 -9.57
N ARG A 393 -7.06 -15.30 -8.27
CA ARG A 393 -5.97 -16.03 -7.60
C ARG A 393 -6.01 -17.54 -7.85
N ASP A 394 -7.16 -18.07 -8.27
CA ASP A 394 -7.37 -19.50 -8.58
C ASP A 394 -6.99 -20.43 -7.40
N ILE A 395 -7.39 -20.04 -6.19
CA ILE A 395 -7.03 -20.73 -4.93
C ILE A 395 -8.27 -21.29 -4.22
N TYR A 396 -9.43 -20.64 -4.40
CA TYR A 396 -10.67 -21.02 -3.71
C TYR A 396 -11.42 -22.11 -4.45
N ASP A 397 -11.92 -23.10 -3.70
CA ASP A 397 -12.85 -24.10 -4.22
C ASP A 397 -14.25 -23.52 -4.42
N GLU A 398 -14.66 -22.56 -3.57
CA GLU A 398 -15.96 -21.90 -3.62
C GLU A 398 -15.81 -20.43 -3.17
N LEU A 399 -16.42 -19.50 -3.91
CA LEU A 399 -16.54 -18.08 -3.53
C LEU A 399 -18.02 -17.70 -3.44
N VAL A 400 -18.44 -17.16 -2.31
CA VAL A 400 -19.84 -16.84 -2.01
C VAL A 400 -20.00 -15.36 -1.67
N CYS A 401 -20.85 -14.66 -2.44
CA CYS A 401 -21.27 -13.31 -2.11
C CYS A 401 -22.43 -13.38 -1.12
N ALA A 402 -22.11 -13.17 0.17
CA ALA A 402 -23.11 -13.27 1.24
C ALA A 402 -22.69 -12.51 2.50
N ASP A 403 -23.69 -12.17 3.32
CA ASP A 403 -23.43 -11.77 4.70
C ASP A 403 -22.83 -12.94 5.51
N LEU A 404 -21.74 -12.67 6.23
CA LEU A 404 -21.01 -13.69 6.98
C LEU A 404 -21.89 -14.42 8.01
N MET A 405 -22.74 -13.69 8.74
CA MET A 405 -23.60 -14.29 9.75
C MET A 405 -24.64 -15.20 9.10
N ALA A 406 -25.28 -14.72 8.04
CA ALA A 406 -26.23 -15.51 7.25
C ALA A 406 -25.60 -16.75 6.61
N PHE A 407 -24.31 -16.68 6.24
CA PHE A 407 -23.58 -17.81 5.70
C PHE A 407 -23.24 -18.84 6.78
N LEU A 408 -22.73 -18.42 7.94
CA LEU A 408 -22.38 -19.31 9.05
C LEU A 408 -23.59 -20.05 9.62
N ASP A 409 -24.79 -19.45 9.55
CA ASP A 409 -26.03 -20.08 10.03
C ASP A 409 -26.53 -21.23 9.14
N ARG A 410 -25.95 -21.42 7.92
CA ARG A 410 -26.40 -22.45 6.97
C ARG A 410 -25.82 -23.85 7.17
N GLY A 411 -24.88 -24.04 8.10
CA GLY A 411 -24.23 -25.35 8.22
C GLY A 411 -23.62 -25.62 9.60
N GLU A 412 -23.86 -26.84 10.12
CA GLU A 412 -23.22 -27.34 11.32
C GLU A 412 -22.04 -28.24 10.99
N GLY A 413 -20.92 -28.06 11.71
CA GLY A 413 -19.73 -28.91 11.59
C GLY A 413 -19.14 -28.99 10.17
N ARG A 414 -19.24 -27.91 9.40
CA ARG A 414 -18.78 -27.87 8.00
C ARG A 414 -17.26 -27.65 7.90
N PHE A 415 -16.68 -26.88 8.82
CA PHE A 415 -15.29 -26.45 8.74
C PHE A 415 -14.41 -26.99 9.87
N ASP A 416 -13.13 -27.15 9.58
CA ASP A 416 -12.07 -27.41 10.57
C ASP A 416 -11.35 -26.13 10.96
N LEU A 417 -11.43 -25.07 10.13
CA LEU A 417 -10.78 -23.79 10.34
C LEU A 417 -11.69 -22.66 9.84
N VAL A 418 -11.86 -21.63 10.65
CA VAL A 418 -12.47 -20.34 10.25
C VAL A 418 -11.43 -19.25 10.49
N VAL A 419 -11.09 -18.50 9.45
CA VAL A 419 -10.17 -17.35 9.51
C VAL A 419 -10.92 -16.08 9.16
N ALA A 420 -10.73 -14.99 9.93
CA ALA A 420 -11.34 -13.69 9.68
C ALA A 420 -10.33 -12.56 9.95
N ALA A 421 -9.64 -12.12 8.90
CA ALA A 421 -8.66 -11.03 8.97
C ALA A 421 -9.33 -9.68 8.72
N ASP A 422 -9.25 -8.76 9.68
CA ASP A 422 -9.80 -7.40 9.61
C ASP A 422 -11.33 -7.34 9.35
N VAL A 423 -12.06 -8.36 9.82
CA VAL A 423 -13.52 -8.50 9.66
C VAL A 423 -14.28 -8.11 10.93
N MET A 424 -13.76 -8.51 12.10
CA MET A 424 -14.44 -8.26 13.37
C MET A 424 -14.54 -6.78 13.74
N ILE A 425 -13.77 -5.94 13.07
CA ILE A 425 -13.86 -4.48 13.18
C ILE A 425 -15.20 -3.89 12.70
N TYR A 426 -16.02 -4.67 11.99
CA TYR A 426 -17.37 -4.29 11.55
C TYR A 426 -18.49 -4.83 12.45
N PHE A 427 -18.13 -5.55 13.51
CA PHE A 427 -19.04 -6.11 14.51
C PHE A 427 -18.69 -5.54 15.89
N GLY A 428 -19.63 -4.88 16.54
CA GLY A 428 -19.50 -4.47 17.95
C GLY A 428 -19.76 -5.65 18.86
N ASN A 429 -20.98 -6.21 18.80
CA ASN A 429 -21.33 -7.40 19.55
C ASN A 429 -20.85 -8.67 18.83
N LEU A 430 -19.81 -9.31 19.37
CA LEU A 430 -19.25 -10.55 18.82
C LEU A 430 -19.94 -11.83 19.32
N ALA A 431 -20.89 -11.75 20.28
CA ALA A 431 -21.54 -12.94 20.83
C ALA A 431 -22.25 -13.79 19.75
N PRO A 432 -23.01 -13.20 18.81
CA PRO A 432 -23.62 -13.96 17.71
C PRO A 432 -22.57 -14.65 16.83
N PHE A 433 -21.44 -13.98 16.54
CA PHE A 433 -20.36 -14.55 15.75
C PHE A 433 -19.73 -15.76 16.44
N PHE A 434 -19.42 -15.69 17.73
CA PHE A 434 -18.89 -16.82 18.49
C PHE A 434 -19.85 -18.00 18.49
N ALA A 435 -21.15 -17.75 18.66
CA ALA A 435 -22.17 -18.80 18.62
C ALA A 435 -22.26 -19.46 17.22
N ALA A 436 -22.24 -18.66 16.15
CA ALA A 436 -22.29 -19.17 14.79
C ALA A 436 -21.01 -19.92 14.41
N ALA A 437 -19.83 -19.40 14.78
CA ALA A 437 -18.55 -20.07 14.55
C ALA A 437 -18.47 -21.40 15.33
N ALA A 438 -19.00 -21.46 16.56
CA ALA A 438 -19.04 -22.70 17.31
C ALA A 438 -19.93 -23.77 16.64
N ARG A 439 -21.02 -23.40 15.98
CA ARG A 439 -21.83 -24.33 15.18
C ARG A 439 -21.13 -24.77 13.91
N ALA A 440 -20.57 -23.82 13.16
CA ALA A 440 -19.97 -24.08 11.86
C ALA A 440 -18.67 -24.90 11.93
N LEU A 441 -17.91 -24.78 13.01
CA LEU A 441 -16.67 -25.54 13.23
C LEU A 441 -16.98 -26.98 13.71
N ARG A 442 -16.17 -27.93 13.29
CA ARG A 442 -16.14 -29.29 13.89
C ARG A 442 -15.46 -29.25 15.27
N PRO A 443 -15.78 -30.18 16.19
CA PRO A 443 -15.03 -30.32 17.45
C PRO A 443 -13.52 -30.42 17.22
N GLY A 444 -12.75 -29.62 17.95
CA GLY A 444 -11.29 -29.50 17.74
C GLY A 444 -10.86 -28.61 16.59
N GLY A 445 -11.79 -27.99 15.86
CA GLY A 445 -11.53 -26.99 14.82
C GLY A 445 -11.00 -25.68 15.39
N LEU A 446 -10.37 -24.86 14.55
CA LEU A 446 -9.75 -23.58 14.90
C LEU A 446 -10.61 -22.40 14.43
N LEU A 447 -10.74 -21.41 15.30
CA LEU A 447 -11.27 -20.07 15.01
C LEU A 447 -10.12 -19.07 15.16
N ALA A 448 -9.76 -18.38 14.08
CA ALA A 448 -8.69 -17.39 14.10
C ALA A 448 -9.20 -16.06 13.53
N PHE A 449 -9.00 -14.96 14.25
CA PHE A 449 -9.44 -13.63 13.80
C PHE A 449 -8.64 -12.51 14.44
N SER A 450 -8.79 -11.31 13.89
CA SER A 450 -8.22 -10.08 14.45
C SER A 450 -9.31 -9.11 14.92
N THR A 451 -8.95 -8.29 15.92
CA THR A 451 -9.75 -7.15 16.38
C THR A 451 -8.88 -5.92 16.54
N GLU A 452 -9.45 -4.71 16.39
CA GLU A 452 -8.83 -3.52 16.94
C GLU A 452 -8.88 -3.56 18.47
N PHE A 453 -7.84 -3.01 19.11
CA PHE A 453 -7.71 -3.05 20.56
C PHE A 453 -8.48 -1.92 21.24
N ALA A 454 -9.35 -2.26 22.19
CA ALA A 454 -9.93 -1.34 23.17
C ALA A 454 -9.34 -1.62 24.56
N PRO A 455 -8.86 -0.59 25.30
CA PRO A 455 -8.29 -0.81 26.63
C PRO A 455 -9.31 -1.20 27.67
N GLU A 456 -10.56 -0.73 27.53
CA GLU A 456 -11.63 -0.89 28.51
C GLU A 456 -12.98 -1.20 27.84
N GLY A 457 -13.94 -1.67 28.65
CA GLY A 457 -15.29 -2.02 28.22
C GLY A 457 -15.35 -3.31 27.41
N ASN A 458 -16.48 -3.55 26.74
CA ASN A 458 -16.64 -4.70 25.85
C ASN A 458 -16.14 -4.36 24.46
N TYR A 459 -16.73 -3.37 23.83
CA TYR A 459 -16.37 -2.84 22.53
C TYR A 459 -16.70 -1.35 22.43
N GLN A 460 -16.05 -0.67 21.47
CA GLN A 460 -16.21 0.76 21.21
C GLN A 460 -16.32 1.00 19.72
N LEU A 461 -17.37 1.73 19.30
CA LEU A 461 -17.45 2.27 17.95
C LEU A 461 -16.53 3.52 17.85
N ARG A 462 -15.60 3.50 16.93
CA ARG A 462 -14.65 4.60 16.70
C ARG A 462 -15.15 5.55 15.62
N PRO A 463 -14.66 6.80 15.58
CA PRO A 463 -15.00 7.77 14.52
C PRO A 463 -14.72 7.28 13.10
N SER A 464 -13.84 6.29 12.94
CA SER A 464 -13.56 5.61 11.67
C SER A 464 -14.70 4.72 11.16
N GLY A 465 -15.77 4.53 11.96
CA GLY A 465 -16.82 3.56 11.66
C GLY A 465 -16.41 2.10 11.92
N ARG A 466 -15.38 1.88 12.74
CA ARG A 466 -14.88 0.55 13.08
C ARG A 466 -15.00 0.30 14.57
N PHE A 467 -15.19 -0.96 14.94
CA PHE A 467 -15.26 -1.39 16.33
C PHE A 467 -13.91 -1.87 16.84
N ALA A 468 -13.57 -1.45 18.05
CA ALA A 468 -12.45 -1.98 18.80
C ALA A 468 -12.98 -2.81 19.98
N HIS A 469 -12.26 -3.87 20.37
CA HIS A 469 -12.68 -4.82 21.39
C HIS A 469 -11.63 -4.98 22.47
N SER A 470 -12.08 -5.17 23.71
CA SER A 470 -11.17 -5.52 24.80
C SER A 470 -10.84 -7.02 24.79
N VAL A 471 -9.62 -7.36 25.19
CA VAL A 471 -9.20 -8.77 25.33
C VAL A 471 -10.09 -9.52 26.34
N ALA A 472 -10.48 -8.86 27.42
CA ALA A 472 -11.34 -9.46 28.46
C ALA A 472 -12.72 -9.83 27.89
N TYR A 473 -13.32 -8.97 27.06
CA TYR A 473 -14.59 -9.24 26.40
C TYR A 473 -14.49 -10.45 25.45
N VAL A 474 -13.50 -10.47 24.58
CA VAL A 474 -13.29 -11.57 23.62
C VAL A 474 -13.08 -12.91 24.36
N ARG A 475 -12.26 -12.92 25.42
CA ARG A 475 -12.07 -14.10 26.26
C ARG A 475 -13.33 -14.54 26.98
N GLY A 476 -14.13 -13.58 27.44
CA GLY A 476 -15.43 -13.85 28.05
C GLY A 476 -16.39 -14.56 27.10
N LEU A 477 -16.42 -14.17 25.83
CA LEU A 477 -17.26 -14.80 24.81
C LEU A 477 -16.78 -16.19 24.40
N ALA A 478 -15.48 -16.47 24.44
CA ALA A 478 -14.95 -17.81 24.19
C ALA A 478 -15.51 -18.83 25.21
N GLY A 479 -15.68 -18.42 26.47
CA GLY A 479 -16.38 -19.15 27.51
C GLY A 479 -15.98 -20.62 27.61
N THR A 480 -16.98 -21.52 27.66
CA THR A 480 -16.78 -22.98 27.70
C THR A 480 -16.69 -23.62 26.32
N ALA A 481 -17.08 -22.90 25.26
CA ALA A 481 -17.12 -23.44 23.89
C ALA A 481 -15.72 -23.52 23.23
N PHE A 482 -14.82 -22.64 23.64
CA PHE A 482 -13.50 -22.49 23.02
C PHE A 482 -12.38 -22.52 24.06
N GLU A 483 -11.19 -22.92 23.62
CA GLU A 483 -9.95 -22.87 24.35
C GLU A 483 -8.94 -21.98 23.62
N GLU A 484 -8.43 -20.96 24.30
CA GLU A 484 -7.43 -20.05 23.72
C GLU A 484 -6.13 -20.78 23.42
N GLN A 485 -5.67 -20.72 22.18
CA GLN A 485 -4.38 -21.25 21.74
C GLN A 485 -3.35 -20.14 21.61
N ALA A 486 -3.79 -18.92 21.22
CA ALA A 486 -2.94 -17.74 21.12
C ALA A 486 -3.76 -16.44 21.25
N CYS A 487 -3.12 -15.43 21.86
CA CYS A 487 -3.57 -14.05 21.86
C CYS A 487 -2.33 -13.17 21.66
N LEU A 488 -2.19 -12.53 20.49
CA LEU A 488 -0.98 -11.81 20.09
C LEU A 488 -1.31 -10.33 19.86
N SER A 489 -0.63 -9.45 20.57
CA SER A 489 -0.70 -7.99 20.30
C SER A 489 0.08 -7.66 19.04
N THR A 490 -0.52 -6.87 18.15
CA THR A 490 0.09 -6.46 16.89
C THR A 490 -0.36 -5.08 16.47
N THR A 491 0.34 -4.50 15.49
CA THR A 491 -0.19 -3.41 14.68
C THR A 491 -0.94 -4.03 13.51
N LEU A 492 -2.23 -3.68 13.35
CA LEU A 492 -3.05 -4.19 12.25
C LEU A 492 -2.72 -3.48 10.94
N ARG A 493 -2.68 -2.16 10.98
CA ARG A 493 -2.42 -1.27 9.84
C ARG A 493 -2.05 0.14 10.31
N TRP A 494 -1.71 0.98 9.36
CA TRP A 494 -1.66 2.42 9.59
C TRP A 494 -3.01 3.05 9.23
N GLU A 495 -3.43 4.03 10.02
CA GLU A 495 -4.61 4.84 9.74
C GLU A 495 -4.24 6.32 9.99
N ALA A 496 -4.46 7.17 8.97
CA ALA A 496 -3.98 8.54 8.96
C ALA A 496 -2.50 8.65 9.40
N THR A 497 -2.23 9.13 10.61
CA THR A 497 -0.88 9.35 11.15
C THR A 497 -0.47 8.35 12.24
N ALA A 498 -1.36 7.40 12.60
CA ALA A 498 -1.16 6.52 13.74
C ALA A 498 -1.18 5.04 13.35
N ARG A 499 -0.48 4.23 14.14
CA ARG A 499 -0.60 2.76 14.10
C ARG A 499 -1.90 2.36 14.78
N VAL A 500 -2.67 1.49 14.16
CA VAL A 500 -3.87 0.90 14.77
C VAL A 500 -3.45 -0.35 15.54
N PRO A 501 -3.46 -0.29 16.89
CA PRO A 501 -3.14 -1.46 17.69
C PRO A 501 -4.29 -2.47 17.60
N GLY A 502 -3.94 -3.75 17.58
CA GLY A 502 -4.91 -4.83 17.55
C GLY A 502 -4.42 -6.11 18.18
N GLN A 503 -5.30 -7.09 18.15
CA GLN A 503 -5.07 -8.42 18.69
C GLN A 503 -5.37 -9.47 17.62
N ILE A 504 -4.57 -10.52 17.60
CA ILE A 504 -4.85 -11.76 16.88
C ILE A 504 -5.22 -12.81 17.90
N PHE A 505 -6.36 -13.44 17.72
CA PHE A 505 -6.83 -14.55 18.54
C PHE A 505 -6.86 -15.83 17.74
N VAL A 506 -6.43 -16.94 18.37
CA VAL A 506 -6.63 -18.30 17.89
C VAL A 506 -7.27 -19.11 19.00
N PHE A 507 -8.44 -19.64 18.73
CA PHE A 507 -9.21 -20.47 19.64
C PHE A 507 -9.43 -21.85 19.03
N ARG A 508 -9.45 -22.88 19.87
CA ARG A 508 -9.84 -24.24 19.50
C ARG A 508 -11.23 -24.54 20.03
N ARG A 509 -12.16 -24.98 19.16
CA ARG A 509 -13.46 -25.45 19.59
C ARG A 509 -13.30 -26.68 20.48
N ARG A 510 -13.87 -26.65 21.67
CA ARG A 510 -13.92 -27.79 22.58
C ARG A 510 -14.79 -28.92 22.01
N LYS A 511 -14.59 -30.12 22.51
CA LYS A 511 -15.39 -31.32 22.13
C LYS A 511 -16.82 -31.23 22.66
#